data_9ebb6cabf2bc7aca60b68008a984ff81
#
_entry.id   9ebb6cabf2bc7aca60b68008a984ff81
#
_cell.length_a   1.000
_cell.length_b   1.000
_cell.length_c   1.000
_cell.angle_alpha   90.00
_cell.angle_beta   90.00
_cell.angle_gamma   90.00
#
_symmetry.space_group_name_H-M   'P 1'
#
loop_
_entity.id
_entity.type
_entity.pdbx_description
1 polymer ?
#
loop_
_entity_poly.entity_id
_entity_poly.type
_entity_poly.pdbx_seq_one_letter_code
_entity_poly.pdbx_strand_id
1 'polypeptide(L)'
;MSNFITAPINENGIILDPDIGSILKDAMSPPFRFTDVFVYSHGWWTDATGAVADYNRFSMELTKQLLLIGATSPTLPHLPASSFATAVQWPSTLSFYSMGKRADVVGQHGVYALLRMIFEALSALAAPPSLRLHLLGHSFGCRVVCSALEQISKDGTQVPPAVALDVVLLQAAFNSDELDPNGMYGNASKLNLRLLVTRSDGDTSLGRWYPIAERLVNLFSGRSVSALGAAGPSAVTQTEFGGAGAIAVGPGFTYPAVVPLTERLIAADLSPLHAATGPGYLFSGHHSDIYHDEIYQLIAGFFFR
;
A
#
# COMPACT_ATOMS: atom_id res chain seq x y z
N MET A 1 23.41 0.90 2.59
CA MET A 1 22.85 2.12 1.98
C MET A 1 21.49 1.73 1.41
N SER A 2 20.43 2.36 1.84
CA SER A 2 19.12 2.14 1.24
C SER A 2 19.12 2.75 -0.16
N ASN A 3 18.98 1.94 -1.18
CA ASN A 3 18.77 2.41 -2.54
C ASN A 3 17.33 2.92 -2.62
N PHE A 4 17.18 4.20 -2.47
CA PHE A 4 15.90 4.90 -2.43
C PHE A 4 15.87 5.96 -3.52
N ILE A 5 14.82 5.98 -4.30
CA ILE A 5 14.53 7.04 -5.27
C ILE A 5 13.18 7.65 -4.99
N THR A 6 13.00 8.88 -5.42
CA THR A 6 11.71 9.57 -5.43
C THR A 6 11.19 9.59 -6.86
N ALA A 7 9.94 9.23 -7.06
CA ALA A 7 9.23 9.37 -8.34
C ALA A 7 8.23 10.53 -8.23
N PRO A 8 8.61 11.76 -8.58
CA PRO A 8 7.70 12.90 -8.57
C PRO A 8 6.69 12.77 -9.71
N ILE A 9 5.40 12.83 -9.39
CA ILE A 9 4.29 12.70 -10.32
C ILE A 9 3.40 13.93 -10.17
N ASN A 10 3.03 14.59 -11.27
CA ASN A 10 2.13 15.72 -11.22
C ASN A 10 0.64 15.31 -11.08
N GLU A 11 -0.24 16.28 -10.99
CA GLU A 11 -1.70 16.08 -10.85
C GLU A 11 -2.36 15.37 -12.04
N ASN A 12 -1.71 15.33 -13.18
CA ASN A 12 -2.18 14.63 -14.38
C ASN A 12 -1.59 13.22 -14.51
N GLY A 13 -0.87 12.74 -13.49
CA GLY A 13 -0.23 11.44 -13.50
C GLY A 13 1.02 11.35 -14.36
N ILE A 14 1.66 12.48 -14.68
CA ILE A 14 2.91 12.50 -15.47
C ILE A 14 4.10 12.42 -14.52
N ILE A 15 4.98 11.45 -14.74
CA ILE A 15 6.27 11.36 -14.05
C ILE A 15 7.14 12.53 -14.49
N LEU A 16 7.59 13.35 -13.54
CA LEU A 16 8.32 14.57 -13.82
C LEU A 16 9.83 14.36 -14.00
N ASP A 17 10.37 13.28 -13.47
CA ASP A 17 11.77 12.91 -13.64
C ASP A 17 11.92 12.05 -14.89
N PRO A 18 12.52 12.58 -15.99
CA PRO A 18 12.71 11.84 -17.24
C PRO A 18 13.68 10.66 -17.10
N ASP A 19 14.55 10.68 -16.09
CA ASP A 19 15.59 9.68 -15.90
C ASP A 19 15.11 8.46 -15.07
N ILE A 20 13.88 8.52 -14.53
CA ILE A 20 13.35 7.45 -13.66
C ILE A 20 13.42 6.08 -14.32
N GLY A 21 13.11 6.00 -15.62
CA GLY A 21 13.18 4.75 -16.37
C GLY A 21 14.60 4.18 -16.48
N SER A 22 15.59 5.03 -16.69
CA SER A 22 17.01 4.61 -16.74
C SER A 22 17.50 4.21 -15.35
N ILE A 23 17.14 4.97 -14.31
CA ILE A 23 17.48 4.65 -12.92
C ILE A 23 16.90 3.29 -12.50
N LEU A 24 15.63 3.02 -12.83
CA LEU A 24 15.02 1.72 -12.55
C LEU A 24 15.71 0.59 -13.32
N LYS A 25 15.99 0.78 -14.60
CA LYS A 25 16.67 -0.20 -15.41
C LYS A 25 18.06 -0.52 -14.85
N ASP A 26 18.82 0.49 -14.47
CA ASP A 26 20.15 0.33 -13.88
C ASP A 26 20.07 -0.37 -12.52
N ALA A 27 19.10 0.02 -11.67
CA ALA A 27 18.85 -0.62 -10.39
C ALA A 27 18.48 -2.11 -10.51
N MET A 28 17.78 -2.50 -11.59
CA MET A 28 17.37 -3.89 -11.87
C MET A 28 18.44 -4.69 -12.62
N SER A 29 19.49 -4.04 -13.14
CA SER A 29 20.52 -4.69 -13.95
C SER A 29 21.65 -5.29 -13.10
N PRO A 30 22.28 -6.40 -13.55
CA PRO A 30 23.47 -6.92 -12.88
C PRO A 30 24.59 -5.87 -12.80
N PRO A 31 25.41 -5.81 -11.70
CA PRO A 31 25.45 -6.77 -10.60
C PRO A 31 24.42 -6.55 -9.50
N PHE A 32 23.59 -5.49 -9.58
CA PHE A 32 22.60 -5.16 -8.55
C PHE A 32 21.38 -6.05 -8.76
N ARG A 33 21.24 -7.11 -7.96
CA ARG A 33 20.07 -7.99 -7.96
C ARG A 33 19.25 -7.71 -6.71
N PHE A 34 18.22 -6.90 -6.85
CA PHE A 34 17.25 -6.74 -5.78
C PHE A 34 16.30 -7.93 -5.76
N THR A 35 16.03 -8.45 -4.58
CA THR A 35 15.00 -9.47 -4.34
C THR A 35 13.67 -8.84 -3.99
N ASP A 36 13.71 -7.59 -3.56
CA ASP A 36 12.55 -6.86 -3.06
C ASP A 36 12.55 -5.43 -3.57
N VAL A 37 11.42 -5.00 -4.12
CA VAL A 37 11.17 -3.63 -4.57
C VAL A 37 9.97 -3.10 -3.83
N PHE A 38 10.11 -1.95 -3.20
CA PHE A 38 9.06 -1.26 -2.47
C PHE A 38 8.60 -0.04 -3.26
N VAL A 39 7.29 0.11 -3.42
CA VAL A 39 6.66 1.31 -3.96
C VAL A 39 5.67 1.81 -2.92
N TYR A 40 5.92 3.00 -2.38
CA TYR A 40 5.07 3.60 -1.35
C TYR A 40 4.42 4.88 -1.83
N SER A 41 3.12 5.05 -1.59
CA SER A 41 2.37 6.25 -1.87
C SER A 41 1.79 6.83 -0.57
N HIS A 42 2.15 8.09 -0.30
CA HIS A 42 1.66 8.84 0.88
C HIS A 42 0.19 9.23 0.76
N GLY A 43 -0.38 9.68 1.88
CA GLY A 43 -1.75 10.15 1.97
C GLY A 43 -1.94 11.62 1.64
N TRP A 44 -3.07 12.15 2.10
CA TRP A 44 -3.49 13.53 1.94
C TRP A 44 -2.71 14.49 2.86
N TRP A 45 -2.59 15.75 2.42
CA TRP A 45 -1.97 16.84 3.17
C TRP A 45 -0.46 16.71 3.36
N THR A 46 0.20 16.00 2.48
CA THR A 46 1.65 15.82 2.53
C THR A 46 2.27 16.62 1.37
N ASP A 47 3.10 17.60 1.67
CA ASP A 47 3.91 18.29 0.67
C ASP A 47 5.14 17.46 0.26
N ALA A 48 5.92 17.97 -0.69
CA ALA A 48 7.09 17.26 -1.19
C ALA A 48 8.13 16.97 -0.09
N THR A 49 8.32 17.90 0.84
CA THR A 49 9.27 17.75 1.96
C THR A 49 8.73 16.75 2.99
N GLY A 50 7.46 16.87 3.34
CA GLY A 50 6.78 15.92 4.22
C GLY A 50 6.77 14.51 3.66
N ALA A 51 6.53 14.35 2.35
CA ALA A 51 6.60 13.05 1.71
C ALA A 51 7.96 12.38 1.87
N VAL A 52 9.06 13.10 1.65
CA VAL A 52 10.42 12.56 1.85
C VAL A 52 10.66 12.20 3.31
N ALA A 53 10.19 13.01 4.26
CA ALA A 53 10.32 12.71 5.68
C ALA A 53 9.54 11.44 6.07
N ASP A 54 8.32 11.29 5.59
CA ASP A 54 7.48 10.12 5.80
C ASP A 54 8.12 8.84 5.23
N TYR A 55 8.70 8.93 4.03
CA TYR A 55 9.43 7.81 3.44
C TYR A 55 10.65 7.39 4.23
N ASN A 56 11.47 8.36 4.63
CA ASN A 56 12.66 8.07 5.42
C ASN A 56 12.27 7.39 6.73
N ARG A 57 11.24 7.90 7.40
CA ARG A 57 10.71 7.30 8.64
C ARG A 57 10.19 5.90 8.38
N PHE A 58 9.33 5.73 7.37
CA PHE A 58 8.78 4.43 6.99
C PHE A 58 9.89 3.41 6.71
N SER A 59 10.84 3.74 5.85
CA SER A 59 11.95 2.86 5.48
C SER A 59 12.81 2.48 6.68
N MET A 60 13.10 3.44 7.56
CA MET A 60 13.90 3.22 8.76
C MET A 60 13.19 2.26 9.73
N GLU A 61 11.92 2.51 10.04
CA GLU A 61 11.15 1.69 10.97
C GLU A 61 10.91 0.29 10.41
N LEU A 62 10.56 0.17 9.12
CA LEU A 62 10.42 -1.14 8.48
C LEU A 62 11.74 -1.93 8.53
N THR A 63 12.87 -1.29 8.22
CA THR A 63 14.19 -1.93 8.29
C THR A 63 14.51 -2.42 9.70
N LYS A 64 14.20 -1.61 10.73
CA LYS A 64 14.35 -1.99 12.14
C LYS A 64 13.58 -3.27 12.46
N GLN A 65 12.30 -3.34 12.06
CA GLN A 65 11.48 -4.54 12.33
C GLN A 65 11.93 -5.77 11.54
N LEU A 66 12.38 -5.59 10.30
CA LEU A 66 12.96 -6.68 9.51
C LEU A 66 14.21 -7.27 10.17
N LEU A 67 15.08 -6.43 10.71
CA LEU A 67 16.26 -6.88 11.45
C LEU A 67 15.88 -7.64 12.71
N LEU A 68 14.87 -7.17 13.45
CA LEU A 68 14.36 -7.84 14.64
C LEU A 68 13.76 -9.22 14.31
N ILE A 69 12.94 -9.31 13.28
CA ILE A 69 12.35 -10.58 12.81
C ILE A 69 13.44 -11.54 12.37
N GLY A 70 14.44 -11.10 11.64
CA GLY A 70 15.55 -11.92 11.21
C GLY A 70 16.43 -12.44 12.36
N ALA A 71 16.59 -11.63 13.40
CA ALA A 71 17.34 -12.04 14.58
C ALA A 71 16.59 -13.09 15.42
N THR A 72 15.25 -13.03 15.44
CA THR A 72 14.40 -13.91 16.26
C THR A 72 13.91 -15.17 15.52
N SER A 73 13.99 -15.20 14.20
CA SER A 73 13.49 -16.28 13.35
C SER A 73 14.48 -16.60 12.23
N PRO A 74 15.63 -17.23 12.56
CA PRO A 74 16.69 -17.50 11.57
C PRO A 74 16.28 -18.48 10.45
N THR A 75 15.13 -19.10 10.58
CA THR A 75 14.54 -20.00 9.57
C THR A 75 13.65 -19.29 8.56
N LEU A 76 13.38 -17.99 8.71
CA LEU A 76 12.69 -17.20 7.70
C LEU A 76 13.62 -17.00 6.51
N PRO A 77 13.25 -17.46 5.32
CA PRO A 77 14.22 -17.64 4.25
C PRO A 77 14.80 -16.36 3.68
N HIS A 78 14.25 -15.19 3.93
CA HIS A 78 14.67 -14.00 3.20
C HIS A 78 14.39 -12.69 3.96
N LEU A 79 15.33 -12.30 4.80
CA LEU A 79 15.56 -10.86 4.92
C LEU A 79 16.03 -10.36 3.55
N PRO A 80 15.58 -9.19 3.07
CA PRO A 80 16.04 -8.70 1.79
C PRO A 80 17.54 -8.50 1.85
N ALA A 81 18.29 -9.39 1.20
CA ALA A 81 19.71 -9.24 1.03
C ALA A 81 20.02 -7.93 0.27
N SER A 82 19.06 -7.48 -0.53
CA SER A 82 19.08 -6.21 -1.23
C SER A 82 17.63 -5.75 -1.54
N SER A 83 17.31 -4.56 -1.12
CA SER A 83 16.02 -3.92 -1.40
C SER A 83 16.20 -2.58 -2.11
N PHE A 84 15.23 -2.25 -2.96
CA PHE A 84 15.12 -0.98 -3.62
C PHE A 84 13.77 -0.37 -3.30
N ALA A 85 13.73 0.91 -2.95
CA ALA A 85 12.50 1.59 -2.59
C ALA A 85 12.25 2.78 -3.50
N THR A 86 11.02 2.92 -3.97
CA THR A 86 10.53 4.04 -4.74
C THR A 86 9.43 4.75 -3.98
N ALA A 87 9.63 6.02 -3.72
CA ALA A 87 8.65 6.89 -3.12
C ALA A 87 7.84 7.62 -4.18
N VAL A 88 6.55 7.39 -4.24
CA VAL A 88 5.64 8.13 -5.13
C VAL A 88 5.31 9.48 -4.50
N GLN A 89 5.80 10.54 -5.11
CA GLN A 89 5.57 11.92 -4.68
C GLN A 89 4.52 12.57 -5.57
N TRP A 90 3.40 13.01 -5.01
CA TRP A 90 2.31 13.60 -5.78
C TRP A 90 1.63 14.75 -5.02
N PRO A 91 1.02 15.74 -5.72
CA PRO A 91 0.39 16.89 -5.09
C PRO A 91 -0.87 16.49 -4.31
N SER A 92 -0.82 16.52 -2.98
CA SER A 92 -1.88 16.04 -2.09
C SER A 92 -2.47 17.13 -1.17
N THR A 93 -2.32 18.43 -1.52
CA THR A 93 -2.70 19.58 -0.67
C THR A 93 -4.01 20.26 -1.04
N LEU A 94 -4.88 19.62 -1.81
CA LEU A 94 -6.18 20.18 -2.22
C LEU A 94 -7.33 19.74 -1.30
N SER A 95 -8.54 20.21 -1.63
CA SER A 95 -9.75 19.82 -0.93
C SER A 95 -9.98 18.29 -1.02
N PHE A 96 -10.58 17.72 0.00
CA PHE A 96 -10.92 16.29 0.08
C PHE A 96 -11.56 15.74 -1.20
N TYR A 97 -12.50 16.51 -1.77
CA TYR A 97 -13.24 16.11 -2.97
C TYR A 97 -12.36 15.93 -4.22
N SER A 98 -11.43 16.86 -4.45
CA SER A 98 -10.53 16.78 -5.60
C SER A 98 -9.42 15.75 -5.43
N MET A 99 -9.11 15.37 -4.17
CA MET A 99 -8.04 14.46 -3.85
C MET A 99 -8.30 13.03 -4.30
N GLY A 100 -9.53 12.53 -4.13
CA GLY A 100 -9.88 11.19 -4.59
C GLY A 100 -9.64 11.02 -6.09
N LYS A 101 -10.18 11.94 -6.90
CA LYS A 101 -9.97 11.93 -8.36
C LYS A 101 -8.50 12.07 -8.76
N ARG A 102 -7.77 12.94 -8.08
CA ARG A 102 -6.33 13.12 -8.34
C ARG A 102 -5.55 11.85 -8.01
N ALA A 103 -5.82 11.24 -6.87
CA ALA A 103 -5.20 9.97 -6.49
C ALA A 103 -5.43 8.88 -7.57
N ASP A 104 -6.66 8.80 -8.09
CA ASP A 104 -6.99 7.87 -9.16
C ASP A 104 -6.21 8.17 -10.45
N VAL A 105 -6.11 9.43 -10.87
CA VAL A 105 -5.34 9.85 -12.06
C VAL A 105 -3.85 9.54 -11.88
N VAL A 106 -3.28 9.88 -10.72
CA VAL A 106 -1.88 9.58 -10.39
C VAL A 106 -1.61 8.08 -10.45
N GLY A 107 -2.54 7.27 -9.91
CA GLY A 107 -2.44 5.82 -9.97
C GLY A 107 -2.55 5.27 -11.39
N GLN A 108 -3.62 5.64 -12.12
CA GLN A 108 -3.92 5.14 -13.47
C GLN A 108 -2.87 5.48 -14.50
N HIS A 109 -2.14 6.58 -14.34
CA HIS A 109 -1.14 7.02 -15.30
C HIS A 109 0.28 6.92 -14.75
N GLY A 110 0.58 7.58 -13.63
CA GLY A 110 1.94 7.70 -13.14
C GLY A 110 2.48 6.43 -12.49
N VAL A 111 1.79 5.91 -11.49
CA VAL A 111 2.23 4.68 -10.82
C VAL A 111 2.08 3.47 -11.75
N TYR A 112 1.04 3.42 -12.57
CA TYR A 112 0.92 2.43 -13.62
C TYR A 112 2.14 2.43 -14.57
N ALA A 113 2.56 3.62 -15.08
CA ALA A 113 3.74 3.73 -15.92
C ALA A 113 5.02 3.28 -15.18
N LEU A 114 5.16 3.65 -13.89
CA LEU A 114 6.28 3.22 -13.04
C LEU A 114 6.34 1.68 -12.93
N LEU A 115 5.21 1.04 -12.67
CA LEU A 115 5.14 -0.43 -12.58
C LEU A 115 5.45 -1.10 -13.91
N ARG A 116 4.97 -0.55 -15.01
CA ARG A 116 5.34 -1.03 -16.35
C ARG A 116 6.84 -0.95 -16.61
N MET A 117 7.49 0.17 -16.25
CA MET A 117 8.95 0.29 -16.39
C MET A 117 9.69 -0.79 -15.58
N ILE A 118 9.22 -1.10 -14.37
CA ILE A 118 9.77 -2.19 -13.55
C ILE A 118 9.58 -3.54 -14.26
N PHE A 119 8.38 -3.84 -14.78
CA PHE A 119 8.09 -5.09 -15.48
C PHE A 119 8.88 -5.24 -16.79
N GLU A 120 9.01 -4.16 -17.54
CA GLU A 120 9.81 -4.13 -18.78
C GLU A 120 11.29 -4.35 -18.48
N ALA A 121 11.83 -3.69 -17.45
CA ALA A 121 13.22 -3.89 -17.03
C ALA A 121 13.50 -5.34 -16.62
N LEU A 122 12.59 -5.97 -15.88
CA LEU A 122 12.71 -7.38 -15.48
C LEU A 122 12.59 -8.32 -16.68
N SER A 123 11.64 -8.07 -17.58
CA SER A 123 11.40 -8.90 -18.76
C SER A 123 12.55 -8.84 -19.76
N ALA A 124 13.34 -7.79 -19.77
CA ALA A 124 14.52 -7.65 -20.61
C ALA A 124 15.71 -8.49 -20.11
N LEU A 125 15.66 -9.03 -18.91
CA LEU A 125 16.73 -9.88 -18.36
C LEU A 125 16.62 -11.30 -18.91
N ALA A 126 17.73 -11.88 -19.38
CA ALA A 126 17.79 -13.25 -19.91
C ALA A 126 17.36 -14.31 -18.86
N ALA A 127 17.59 -14.01 -17.58
CA ALA A 127 17.16 -14.83 -16.44
C ALA A 127 16.69 -13.87 -15.33
N PRO A 128 15.42 -13.46 -15.33
CA PRO A 128 14.91 -12.56 -14.31
C PRO A 128 14.98 -13.26 -12.94
N PRO A 129 15.51 -12.58 -11.91
CA PRO A 129 15.46 -13.10 -10.56
C PRO A 129 14.01 -13.16 -10.09
N SER A 130 13.69 -14.05 -9.15
CA SER A 130 12.45 -13.96 -8.39
C SER A 130 12.44 -12.63 -7.64
N LEU A 131 11.43 -11.81 -7.89
CA LEU A 131 11.27 -10.50 -7.29
C LEU A 131 9.98 -10.46 -6.48
N ARG A 132 10.04 -9.86 -5.32
CA ARG A 132 8.85 -9.45 -4.57
C ARG A 132 8.63 -7.96 -4.76
N LEU A 133 7.48 -7.58 -5.29
CA LEU A 133 7.07 -6.19 -5.47
C LEU A 133 6.04 -5.85 -4.41
N HIS A 134 6.44 -4.99 -3.50
CA HIS A 134 5.66 -4.55 -2.36
C HIS A 134 5.08 -3.16 -2.64
N LEU A 135 3.77 -3.10 -2.81
CA LEU A 135 3.03 -1.86 -3.04
C LEU A 135 2.36 -1.43 -1.75
N LEU A 136 2.65 -0.23 -1.30
CA LEU A 136 2.10 0.29 -0.05
C LEU A 136 1.41 1.63 -0.30
N GLY A 137 0.23 1.79 0.27
CA GLY A 137 -0.49 3.04 0.29
C GLY A 137 -0.94 3.39 1.70
N HIS A 138 -0.94 4.67 2.04
CA HIS A 138 -1.59 5.20 3.23
C HIS A 138 -2.71 6.17 2.83
N SER A 139 -3.89 6.03 3.42
CA SER A 139 -5.03 6.93 3.19
C SER A 139 -5.39 7.00 1.69
N PHE A 140 -5.36 8.20 1.07
CA PHE A 140 -5.52 8.36 -0.39
C PHE A 140 -4.41 7.72 -1.21
N GLY A 141 -3.23 7.48 -0.66
CA GLY A 141 -2.20 6.69 -1.32
C GLY A 141 -2.63 5.26 -1.62
N CYS A 142 -3.61 4.72 -0.87
CA CYS A 142 -4.23 3.43 -1.18
C CYS A 142 -5.03 3.49 -2.51
N ARG A 143 -5.71 4.62 -2.80
CA ARG A 143 -6.37 4.83 -4.09
C ARG A 143 -5.36 4.85 -5.23
N VAL A 144 -4.22 5.52 -5.03
CA VAL A 144 -3.13 5.55 -6.01
C VAL A 144 -2.68 4.12 -6.37
N VAL A 145 -2.40 3.30 -5.37
CA VAL A 145 -1.98 1.91 -5.56
C VAL A 145 -3.06 1.08 -6.24
N CYS A 146 -4.30 1.13 -5.74
CA CYS A 146 -5.41 0.34 -6.30
C CYS A 146 -5.75 0.76 -7.73
N SER A 147 -5.70 2.07 -8.05
CA SER A 147 -5.93 2.57 -9.40
C SER A 147 -4.87 2.10 -10.41
N ALA A 148 -3.60 2.00 -9.97
CA ALA A 148 -2.53 1.46 -10.81
C ALA A 148 -2.73 -0.04 -11.09
N LEU A 149 -3.07 -0.83 -10.08
CA LEU A 149 -3.37 -2.25 -10.21
C LEU A 149 -4.61 -2.50 -11.08
N GLU A 150 -5.65 -1.70 -10.88
CA GLU A 150 -6.85 -1.71 -11.71
C GLU A 150 -6.53 -1.48 -13.19
N GLN A 151 -5.65 -0.52 -13.48
CA GLN A 151 -5.23 -0.23 -14.86
C GLN A 151 -4.37 -1.37 -15.44
N ILE A 152 -3.45 -1.95 -14.66
CA ILE A 152 -2.68 -3.14 -15.07
C ILE A 152 -3.60 -4.29 -15.47
N SER A 153 -4.63 -4.56 -14.65
CA SER A 153 -5.58 -5.64 -14.94
C SER A 153 -6.46 -5.35 -16.14
N LYS A 154 -6.89 -4.09 -16.32
CA LYS A 154 -7.78 -3.68 -17.44
C LYS A 154 -7.12 -3.74 -18.80
N ASP A 155 -5.89 -3.31 -18.91
CA ASP A 155 -5.20 -3.29 -20.21
C ASP A 155 -4.48 -4.60 -20.54
N GLY A 156 -4.58 -5.60 -19.65
CA GLY A 156 -3.97 -6.91 -19.84
C GLY A 156 -2.45 -6.92 -19.71
N THR A 157 -1.87 -5.89 -19.09
CA THR A 157 -0.43 -5.87 -18.78
C THR A 157 -0.07 -7.11 -17.97
N GLN A 158 0.83 -7.93 -18.51
CA GLN A 158 1.25 -9.14 -17.84
C GLN A 158 2.23 -8.82 -16.71
N VAL A 159 1.87 -9.21 -15.51
CA VAL A 159 2.82 -9.26 -14.39
C VAL A 159 3.80 -10.39 -14.69
N PRO A 160 5.12 -10.14 -14.75
CA PRO A 160 6.08 -11.20 -15.06
C PRO A 160 5.93 -12.37 -14.06
N PRO A 161 5.99 -13.64 -14.51
CA PRO A 161 5.83 -14.81 -13.63
C PRO A 161 6.83 -14.86 -12.47
N ALA A 162 7.99 -14.20 -12.62
CA ALA A 162 9.00 -14.11 -11.59
C ALA A 162 8.68 -13.06 -10.50
N VAL A 163 7.58 -12.28 -10.65
CA VAL A 163 7.18 -11.22 -9.73
C VAL A 163 6.05 -11.70 -8.83
N ALA A 164 6.29 -11.72 -7.52
CA ALA A 164 5.23 -11.85 -6.52
C ALA A 164 4.76 -10.44 -6.09
N LEU A 165 3.45 -10.21 -6.11
CA LEU A 165 2.84 -8.95 -5.70
C LEU A 165 2.32 -9.02 -4.28
N ASP A 166 2.79 -8.11 -3.43
CA ASP A 166 2.27 -7.87 -2.09
C ASP A 166 1.74 -6.44 -2.00
N VAL A 167 0.52 -6.28 -1.52
CA VAL A 167 -0.15 -4.99 -1.41
C VAL A 167 -0.52 -4.71 0.05
N VAL A 168 -0.20 -3.54 0.55
CA VAL A 168 -0.56 -3.07 1.89
C VAL A 168 -1.37 -1.79 1.79
N LEU A 169 -2.58 -1.81 2.30
CA LEU A 169 -3.49 -0.69 2.34
C LEU A 169 -3.66 -0.23 3.79
N LEU A 170 -2.91 0.81 4.17
CA LEU A 170 -2.94 1.39 5.51
C LEU A 170 -4.06 2.42 5.60
N GLN A 171 -5.09 2.15 6.41
CA GLN A 171 -6.21 3.07 6.69
C GLN A 171 -6.76 3.72 5.41
N ALA A 172 -7.16 2.87 4.46
CA ALA A 172 -7.51 3.26 3.10
C ALA A 172 -8.72 4.21 3.04
N ALA A 173 -8.56 5.35 2.34
CA ALA A 173 -9.57 6.39 2.15
C ALA A 173 -10.40 6.16 0.87
N PHE A 174 -11.09 5.04 0.78
CA PHE A 174 -12.09 4.72 -0.24
C PHE A 174 -13.11 3.70 0.30
N ASN A 175 -14.23 3.54 -0.36
CA ASN A 175 -15.31 2.69 0.15
C ASN A 175 -14.92 1.22 0.24
N SER A 176 -15.42 0.54 1.26
CA SER A 176 -15.12 -0.88 1.54
C SER A 176 -15.54 -1.84 0.42
N ASP A 177 -16.47 -1.44 -0.45
CA ASP A 177 -16.97 -2.19 -1.60
C ASP A 177 -16.26 -1.86 -2.93
N GLU A 178 -15.28 -0.96 -2.93
CA GLU A 178 -14.57 -0.58 -4.18
C GLU A 178 -13.62 -1.68 -4.69
N LEU A 179 -13.28 -2.65 -3.85
CA LEU A 179 -12.52 -3.85 -4.25
C LEU A 179 -13.43 -5.00 -4.70
N ASP A 180 -14.76 -4.88 -4.56
CA ASP A 180 -15.72 -5.86 -5.05
C ASP A 180 -15.64 -5.94 -6.59
N PRO A 181 -16.05 -7.05 -7.23
CA PRO A 181 -15.94 -7.23 -8.68
C PRO A 181 -16.55 -6.11 -9.52
N ASN A 182 -17.56 -5.42 -9.00
CA ASN A 182 -18.22 -4.28 -9.63
C ASN A 182 -17.79 -2.93 -9.05
N GLY A 183 -16.85 -2.92 -8.14
CA GLY A 183 -16.27 -1.73 -7.55
C GLY A 183 -15.25 -1.05 -8.47
N MET A 184 -14.80 0.14 -8.09
CA MET A 184 -13.86 0.93 -8.88
C MET A 184 -12.53 0.20 -9.12
N TYR A 185 -12.09 -0.63 -8.17
CA TYR A 185 -10.83 -1.38 -8.19
C TYR A 185 -11.07 -2.90 -8.25
N GLY A 186 -12.22 -3.34 -8.75
CA GLY A 186 -12.61 -4.76 -8.77
C GLY A 186 -11.73 -5.64 -9.65
N ASN A 187 -11.08 -5.08 -10.69
CA ASN A 187 -10.15 -5.86 -11.49
C ASN A 187 -8.79 -6.05 -10.82
N ALA A 188 -8.41 -5.20 -9.85
CA ALA A 188 -7.18 -5.39 -9.07
C ALA A 188 -7.21 -6.73 -8.32
N SER A 189 -8.37 -7.19 -7.83
CA SER A 189 -8.52 -8.49 -7.15
C SER A 189 -8.27 -9.71 -8.05
N LYS A 190 -8.35 -9.53 -9.38
CA LYS A 190 -8.07 -10.58 -10.37
C LYS A 190 -6.58 -10.85 -10.56
N LEU A 191 -5.73 -9.91 -10.16
CA LEU A 191 -4.29 -10.11 -10.16
C LEU A 191 -3.90 -11.13 -9.09
N ASN A 192 -2.89 -11.95 -9.39
CA ASN A 192 -2.33 -12.87 -8.40
C ASN A 192 -1.47 -12.12 -7.38
N LEU A 193 -2.13 -11.52 -6.39
CA LEU A 193 -1.49 -10.73 -5.34
C LEU A 193 -1.92 -11.20 -3.95
N ARG A 194 -1.12 -10.87 -2.93
CA ARG A 194 -1.52 -10.91 -1.53
C ARG A 194 -1.86 -9.50 -1.06
N LEU A 195 -2.86 -9.38 -0.21
CA LEU A 195 -3.40 -8.09 0.24
C LEU A 195 -3.48 -8.05 1.77
N LEU A 196 -2.86 -7.04 2.36
CA LEU A 196 -3.03 -6.66 3.75
C LEU A 196 -3.83 -5.35 3.80
N VAL A 197 -4.96 -5.37 4.50
CA VAL A 197 -5.79 -4.19 4.75
C VAL A 197 -5.79 -3.91 6.25
N THR A 198 -5.47 -2.69 6.66
CA THR A 198 -5.65 -2.27 8.04
C THR A 198 -6.93 -1.47 8.21
N ARG A 199 -7.61 -1.66 9.34
CA ARG A 199 -8.76 -0.87 9.76
C ARG A 199 -8.63 -0.42 11.20
N SER A 200 -9.37 0.64 11.58
CA SER A 200 -9.44 1.08 12.98
C SER A 200 -10.73 1.84 13.26
N ASP A 201 -11.40 1.47 14.34
CA ASP A 201 -12.57 2.21 14.87
C ASP A 201 -12.14 3.58 15.46
N GLY A 202 -10.85 3.73 15.81
CA GLY A 202 -10.27 4.99 16.29
C GLY A 202 -9.92 5.99 15.18
N ASP A 203 -10.06 5.60 13.91
CA ASP A 203 -9.85 6.49 12.77
C ASP A 203 -11.07 7.39 12.54
N THR A 204 -11.07 8.54 13.21
CA THR A 204 -12.18 9.51 13.13
C THR A 204 -12.33 10.12 11.73
N SER A 205 -11.23 10.26 11.00
CA SER A 205 -11.26 10.76 9.61
C SER A 205 -12.08 9.85 8.72
N LEU A 206 -11.82 8.56 8.77
CA LEU A 206 -12.48 7.57 7.92
C LEU A 206 -13.83 7.12 8.47
N GLY A 207 -13.97 6.99 9.78
CA GLY A 207 -15.20 6.54 10.40
C GLY A 207 -16.30 7.61 10.43
N ARG A 208 -15.96 8.88 10.53
CA ARG A 208 -16.91 9.98 10.72
C ARG A 208 -16.92 11.00 9.59
N TRP A 209 -15.75 11.54 9.22
CA TRP A 209 -15.68 12.64 8.25
C TRP A 209 -15.75 12.16 6.81
N TYR A 210 -15.12 11.05 6.48
CA TYR A 210 -15.18 10.45 5.15
C TYR A 210 -16.62 10.17 4.69
N PRO A 211 -17.48 9.47 5.48
CA PRO A 211 -18.88 9.23 5.08
C PRO A 211 -19.68 10.52 4.89
N ILE A 212 -19.41 11.57 5.66
CA ILE A 212 -20.09 12.85 5.51
C ILE A 212 -19.68 13.50 4.18
N ALA A 213 -18.39 13.54 3.87
CA ALA A 213 -17.89 14.12 2.63
C ALA A 213 -18.39 13.34 1.40
N GLU A 214 -18.35 12.01 1.44
CA GLU A 214 -18.83 11.15 0.34
C GLU A 214 -20.35 11.26 0.14
N ARG A 215 -21.16 11.37 1.21
CA ARG A 215 -22.60 11.59 1.09
C ARG A 215 -22.94 12.92 0.45
N LEU A 216 -22.18 13.99 0.74
CA LEU A 216 -22.39 15.29 0.10
C LEU A 216 -22.11 15.24 -1.40
N VAL A 217 -21.22 14.36 -1.84
CA VAL A 217 -20.84 14.17 -3.24
C VAL A 217 -21.81 13.23 -3.95
N ASN A 218 -22.25 12.17 -3.26
CA ASN A 218 -23.04 11.08 -3.81
C ASN A 218 -24.50 11.11 -3.30
N LEU A 219 -25.09 12.31 -3.18
CA LEU A 219 -26.43 12.55 -2.63
C LEU A 219 -27.54 11.64 -3.19
N PHE A 220 -27.30 10.99 -4.35
CA PHE A 220 -28.29 10.15 -5.03
C PHE A 220 -27.88 8.69 -5.21
N SER A 221 -26.73 8.25 -4.68
CA SER A 221 -26.21 6.89 -4.99
C SER A 221 -26.87 5.77 -4.16
N GLY A 222 -27.53 6.08 -3.03
CA GLY A 222 -28.17 5.10 -2.14
C GLY A 222 -27.21 4.05 -1.53
N ARG A 223 -25.93 4.14 -1.80
CA ARG A 223 -24.91 3.22 -1.26
C ARG A 223 -24.56 3.53 0.20
N SER A 224 -24.38 2.49 0.98
CA SER A 224 -23.78 2.63 2.32
C SER A 224 -22.34 3.03 2.17
N VAL A 225 -22.01 4.24 2.66
CA VAL A 225 -20.64 4.78 2.55
C VAL A 225 -19.88 4.44 3.82
N SER A 226 -18.95 3.51 3.71
CA SER A 226 -18.03 3.16 4.81
C SER A 226 -16.63 3.01 4.23
N ALA A 227 -15.66 3.76 4.76
CA ALA A 227 -14.28 3.66 4.29
C ALA A 227 -13.67 2.29 4.62
N LEU A 228 -12.87 1.77 3.70
CA LEU A 228 -12.15 0.51 3.88
C LEU A 228 -11.27 0.53 5.14
N GLY A 229 -10.57 1.63 5.41
CA GLY A 229 -9.72 1.79 6.59
C GLY A 229 -10.49 1.94 7.92
N ALA A 230 -11.82 2.13 7.90
CA ALA A 230 -12.67 2.11 9.08
C ALA A 230 -13.41 0.76 9.24
N ALA A 231 -14.01 0.26 8.16
CA ALA A 231 -14.87 -0.94 8.20
C ALA A 231 -14.15 -2.25 7.87
N GLY A 232 -12.99 -2.18 7.21
CA GLY A 232 -12.36 -3.35 6.62
C GLY A 232 -12.98 -3.75 5.26
N PRO A 233 -12.47 -4.81 4.63
CA PRO A 233 -12.95 -5.28 3.33
C PRO A 233 -14.37 -5.85 3.43
N SER A 234 -15.19 -5.62 2.40
CA SER A 234 -16.54 -6.17 2.29
C SER A 234 -16.55 -7.70 2.32
N ALA A 235 -17.69 -8.30 2.63
CA ALA A 235 -17.85 -9.76 2.56
C ALA A 235 -17.66 -10.30 1.13
N VAL A 236 -18.00 -9.50 0.11
CA VAL A 236 -17.80 -9.85 -1.31
C VAL A 236 -16.32 -9.88 -1.64
N THR A 237 -15.57 -8.80 -1.30
CA THR A 237 -14.11 -8.77 -1.44
C THR A 237 -13.45 -9.96 -0.74
N GLN A 238 -13.85 -10.27 0.52
CA GLN A 238 -13.31 -11.43 1.23
C GLN A 238 -13.54 -12.74 0.47
N THR A 239 -14.71 -12.92 -0.11
CA THR A 239 -15.04 -14.12 -0.91
C THR A 239 -14.19 -14.22 -2.18
N GLU A 240 -13.96 -13.11 -2.89
CA GLU A 240 -13.12 -13.05 -4.09
C GLU A 240 -11.66 -13.44 -3.81
N PHE A 241 -11.17 -13.15 -2.61
CA PHE A 241 -9.83 -13.55 -2.19
C PHE A 241 -9.76 -14.97 -1.61
N GLY A 242 -10.87 -15.68 -1.53
CA GLY A 242 -10.94 -17.04 -0.97
C GLY A 242 -11.03 -17.10 0.54
N GLY A 243 -11.40 -16.01 1.18
CA GLY A 243 -11.44 -15.80 2.61
C GLY A 243 -10.53 -14.67 3.06
N ALA A 244 -10.65 -14.26 4.32
CA ALA A 244 -9.77 -13.30 4.94
C ALA A 244 -9.24 -13.80 6.27
N GLY A 245 -7.91 -13.75 6.46
CA GLY A 245 -7.30 -13.88 7.77
C GLY A 245 -7.58 -12.62 8.60
N ALA A 246 -8.10 -12.78 9.82
CA ALA A 246 -8.34 -11.67 10.73
C ALA A 246 -7.22 -11.61 11.79
N ILE A 247 -6.61 -10.44 11.95
CA ILE A 247 -5.56 -10.20 12.94
C ILE A 247 -5.95 -8.99 13.78
N ALA A 248 -5.93 -9.11 15.11
CA ALA A 248 -6.01 -7.97 16.01
C ALA A 248 -4.61 -7.50 16.39
N VAL A 249 -4.33 -6.23 16.20
CA VAL A 249 -3.05 -5.59 16.55
C VAL A 249 -3.27 -4.72 17.78
N GLY A 250 -2.61 -5.06 18.85
CA GLY A 250 -2.64 -4.30 20.10
C GLY A 250 -1.22 -4.03 20.61
N PRO A 251 -1.07 -3.34 21.75
CA PRO A 251 0.22 -3.05 22.34
C PRO A 251 1.06 -4.33 22.55
N GLY A 252 2.32 -4.27 22.13
CA GLY A 252 3.23 -5.41 22.23
C GLY A 252 2.95 -6.52 21.20
N PHE A 253 2.16 -6.22 20.18
CA PHE A 253 1.92 -7.16 19.08
C PHE A 253 3.24 -7.58 18.44
N THR A 254 3.41 -8.88 18.34
CA THR A 254 4.47 -9.50 17.54
C THR A 254 3.79 -10.33 16.48
N TYR A 255 4.20 -10.18 15.23
CA TYR A 255 3.57 -10.93 14.14
C TYR A 255 3.70 -12.42 14.41
N PRO A 256 2.58 -13.16 14.52
CA PRO A 256 2.61 -14.56 14.92
C PRO A 256 3.34 -15.40 13.88
N ALA A 257 4.19 -16.28 14.36
CA ALA A 257 4.80 -17.32 13.53
C ALA A 257 3.77 -18.25 12.86
N VAL A 258 2.49 -18.12 13.20
CA VAL A 258 1.41 -19.09 12.91
C VAL A 258 0.15 -18.46 12.32
N VAL A 259 0.20 -17.29 11.66
CA VAL A 259 -0.92 -16.96 10.77
C VAL A 259 -0.77 -17.84 9.52
N PRO A 260 -1.76 -18.64 9.16
CA PRO A 260 -1.72 -19.44 7.94
C PRO A 260 -1.61 -18.48 6.75
N LEU A 261 -0.46 -18.44 6.12
CA LEU A 261 -0.20 -17.56 4.96
C LEU A 261 -0.73 -18.16 3.66
N THR A 262 -1.63 -19.09 3.76
CA THR A 262 -2.42 -19.58 2.64
C THR A 262 -3.45 -18.55 2.18
N GLU A 263 -3.78 -17.57 3.03
CA GLU A 263 -4.78 -16.56 2.73
C GLU A 263 -4.16 -15.40 1.95
N ARG A 264 -4.77 -15.09 0.82
CA ARG A 264 -4.38 -13.98 -0.03
C ARG A 264 -4.78 -12.62 0.55
N LEU A 265 -5.78 -12.59 1.43
CA LEU A 265 -6.26 -11.38 2.09
C LEU A 265 -6.07 -11.48 3.61
N ILE A 266 -5.46 -10.49 4.20
CA ILE A 266 -5.38 -10.30 5.64
C ILE A 266 -6.07 -8.99 6.01
N ALA A 267 -7.03 -9.04 6.91
CA ALA A 267 -7.70 -7.88 7.51
C ALA A 267 -7.16 -7.68 8.93
N ALA A 268 -6.42 -6.62 9.14
CA ALA A 268 -5.80 -6.29 10.42
C ALA A 268 -6.56 -5.17 11.13
N ASP A 269 -7.02 -5.45 12.36
CA ASP A 269 -7.72 -4.50 13.22
C ASP A 269 -6.73 -3.80 14.16
N LEU A 270 -6.51 -2.52 13.95
CA LEU A 270 -5.65 -1.66 14.76
C LEU A 270 -6.40 -1.00 15.93
N SER A 271 -7.71 -1.23 16.07
CA SER A 271 -8.53 -0.59 17.13
C SER A 271 -7.97 -0.83 18.54
N PRO A 272 -7.48 -2.04 18.90
CA PRO A 272 -6.89 -2.26 20.22
C PRO A 272 -5.61 -1.46 20.46
N LEU A 273 -4.77 -1.26 19.43
CA LEU A 273 -3.55 -0.45 19.51
C LEU A 273 -3.90 1.02 19.73
N HIS A 274 -4.78 1.55 18.90
CA HIS A 274 -5.18 2.95 18.96
C HIS A 274 -5.94 3.28 20.25
N ALA A 275 -6.77 2.38 20.76
CA ALA A 275 -7.45 2.58 22.06
C ALA A 275 -6.47 2.68 23.22
N ALA A 276 -5.30 2.04 23.14
CA ALA A 276 -4.29 2.07 24.18
C ALA A 276 -3.38 3.32 24.11
N THR A 277 -3.29 3.99 22.96
CA THR A 277 -2.44 5.18 22.75
C THR A 277 -3.12 6.50 23.11
N GLY A 278 -4.40 6.46 23.53
CA GLY A 278 -5.15 7.63 23.96
C GLY A 278 -6.13 8.16 22.90
N PRO A 279 -6.65 9.39 23.02
CA PRO A 279 -7.75 9.89 22.20
C PRO A 279 -7.38 10.24 20.75
N GLY A 280 -6.13 10.12 20.33
CA GLY A 280 -5.69 10.54 19.00
C GLY A 280 -5.77 12.06 18.78
N TYR A 281 -5.65 12.48 17.53
CA TYR A 281 -5.75 13.90 17.16
C TYR A 281 -7.21 14.37 17.10
N LEU A 282 -7.48 15.62 17.49
CA LEU A 282 -8.82 16.17 17.70
C LEU A 282 -9.81 15.94 16.54
N PHE A 283 -9.34 16.02 15.28
CA PHE A 283 -10.17 15.88 14.08
C PHE A 283 -9.93 14.61 13.28
N SER A 284 -8.71 14.08 13.29
CA SER A 284 -8.32 12.90 12.52
C SER A 284 -8.37 11.59 13.32
N GLY A 285 -8.48 11.67 14.64
CA GLY A 285 -8.32 10.49 15.48
C GLY A 285 -6.94 9.87 15.22
N HIS A 286 -6.92 8.58 14.98
CA HIS A 286 -5.69 7.83 14.70
C HIS A 286 -5.41 7.63 13.20
N HIS A 287 -5.99 8.42 12.31
CA HIS A 287 -5.84 8.24 10.85
C HIS A 287 -4.38 8.28 10.37
N SER A 288 -3.58 9.17 10.93
CA SER A 288 -2.15 9.30 10.58
C SER A 288 -1.24 8.58 11.57
N ASP A 289 -1.80 7.82 12.49
CA ASP A 289 -1.07 7.13 13.55
C ASP A 289 -0.63 5.72 13.10
N ILE A 290 0.16 5.69 12.02
CA ILE A 290 0.65 4.47 11.38
C ILE A 290 2.10 4.14 11.78
N TYR A 291 2.72 4.99 12.62
CA TYR A 291 4.15 4.89 12.96
C TYR A 291 4.40 4.17 14.29
N HIS A 292 3.70 3.03 14.51
CA HIS A 292 3.89 2.15 15.66
C HIS A 292 4.72 0.93 15.30
N ASP A 293 5.59 0.49 16.19
CA ASP A 293 6.41 -0.71 16.01
C ASP A 293 5.56 -1.94 15.65
N GLU A 294 4.38 -2.07 16.26
CA GLU A 294 3.43 -3.15 16.02
C GLU A 294 2.91 -3.17 14.58
N ILE A 295 2.65 -2.00 13.99
CA ILE A 295 2.21 -1.89 12.58
C ILE A 295 3.36 -2.29 11.66
N TYR A 296 4.57 -1.86 11.94
CA TYR A 296 5.74 -2.25 11.15
C TYR A 296 6.07 -3.74 11.30
N GLN A 297 5.87 -4.32 12.48
CA GLN A 297 5.98 -5.76 12.66
C GLN A 297 4.94 -6.52 11.85
N LEU A 298 3.69 -6.04 11.81
CA LEU A 298 2.64 -6.59 10.97
C LEU A 298 3.06 -6.58 9.49
N ILE A 299 3.50 -5.41 8.99
CA ILE A 299 3.93 -5.23 7.59
C ILE A 299 5.13 -6.12 7.27
N ALA A 300 6.15 -6.10 8.12
CA ALA A 300 7.34 -6.93 7.94
C ALA A 300 7.00 -8.42 7.95
N GLY A 301 6.19 -8.86 8.89
CA GLY A 301 5.71 -10.24 8.95
C GLY A 301 4.89 -10.63 7.72
N PHE A 302 4.08 -9.72 7.16
CA PHE A 302 3.33 -9.97 5.94
C PHE A 302 4.24 -10.13 4.72
N PHE A 303 5.27 -9.30 4.59
CA PHE A 303 6.15 -9.33 3.40
C PHE A 303 7.11 -10.52 3.37
N PHE A 304 7.62 -10.95 4.51
CA PHE A 304 8.78 -11.85 4.57
C PHE A 304 8.48 -13.25 5.10
N ARG A 305 7.33 -13.74 4.78
CA ARG A 305 6.93 -15.13 5.04
C ARG A 305 6.84 -15.98 3.79
#